data_280e02d99d5e0c74b738d64c6406eb5b
#
_entry.id   280e02d99d5e0c74b738d64c6406eb5b
#
_cell.length_a   1.000
_cell.length_b   1.000
_cell.length_c   1.000
_cell.angle_alpha   90.00
_cell.angle_beta   90.00
_cell.angle_gamma   90.00
#
_symmetry.space_group_name_H-M   'P 1'
#
loop_
_entity.id
_entity.type
_entity.pdbx_description
1 polymer ?
#
loop_
_entity_poly.entity_id
_entity_poly.type
_entity_poly.pdbx_seq_one_letter_code
_entity_poly.pdbx_strand_id
1 'polypeptide(L)'
;EAGDSVAVYAPNHPEAVICVFAAMRAGGAWVPVNVRASASSNAEYLAYVETRWLFYHPSLRQEVGVIVAATPSLKGVVCIGDDDDADETLDTFCVRGKHTKIPDWSDPFGVPERVFSRWPTGGTTGPSKGVEITNGNMVTMYELGLKHYIGDEQADIVHLAVAPITHAAGAIIGIFATVGGTTLVHESFNAGAVLEAIEHQRVTHIFLPPTAYYALLDHPDATTRDLSSLRQILVAAAPVSPDKFRRGVEVFGPVVCQCYGQAEAPMLVSMLEPQVVAAAAAGDHPERLNSCGQVTSCTQVAILDDEGNEVPLGERGEICCRGPLVTAGYFARPQATAQARQFGWHHTGDIGYLDAHDYLYIVDRKKDMIITGGFNVFATEVEAPILALPGVLECAVIGIPDERWGESIKAVVVLNEGVALEPEQIIAEVRP
;
A
#
# COMPACT_ATOMS: atom_id res chain seq x y z
N GLU A 1 17.59 15.78 -15.65
CA GLU A 1 16.62 16.81 -16.04
C GLU A 1 15.34 16.66 -15.17
N ALA A 2 14.53 17.73 -15.06
CA ALA A 2 13.28 17.64 -14.33
C ALA A 2 12.34 16.60 -14.97
N GLY A 3 11.75 15.70 -14.14
CA GLY A 3 10.90 14.61 -14.61
C GLY A 3 11.64 13.35 -15.04
N ASP A 4 12.99 13.34 -15.04
CA ASP A 4 13.74 12.09 -15.26
C ASP A 4 13.36 11.04 -14.21
N SER A 5 13.13 9.81 -14.64
CA SER A 5 12.89 8.69 -13.72
C SER A 5 14.18 8.33 -12.97
N VAL A 6 14.10 8.30 -11.64
CA VAL A 6 15.20 7.96 -10.73
C VAL A 6 14.78 6.79 -9.86
N ALA A 7 15.41 5.63 -10.07
CA ALA A 7 15.11 4.42 -9.32
C ALA A 7 15.99 4.32 -8.06
N VAL A 8 15.38 3.84 -6.97
CA VAL A 8 16.09 3.42 -5.76
C VAL A 8 15.78 1.96 -5.51
N TYR A 9 16.79 1.11 -5.58
CA TYR A 9 16.70 -0.34 -5.46
C TYR A 9 17.49 -0.81 -4.24
N ALA A 10 16.82 -0.89 -3.12
CA ALA A 10 17.44 -1.19 -1.83
C ALA A 10 16.43 -1.90 -0.90
N PRO A 11 16.89 -2.74 0.05
CA PRO A 11 16.10 -3.05 1.23
C PRO A 11 15.83 -1.77 2.04
N ASN A 12 15.09 -1.86 3.12
CA ASN A 12 14.92 -0.71 4.00
C ASN A 12 16.30 -0.27 4.55
N HIS A 13 16.72 0.91 4.16
CA HIS A 13 18.02 1.49 4.56
C HIS A 13 17.88 3.02 4.67
N PRO A 14 18.48 3.66 5.69
CA PRO A 14 18.37 5.11 5.86
C PRO A 14 18.85 5.91 4.65
N GLU A 15 19.98 5.52 4.04
CA GLU A 15 20.51 6.19 2.86
C GLU A 15 19.62 6.02 1.63
N ALA A 16 18.90 4.88 1.50
CA ALA A 16 17.92 4.70 0.45
C ALA A 16 16.76 5.70 0.60
N VAL A 17 16.29 5.96 1.82
CA VAL A 17 15.30 7.00 2.11
C VAL A 17 15.84 8.37 1.70
N ILE A 18 17.09 8.68 2.06
CA ILE A 18 17.75 9.95 1.68
C ILE A 18 17.81 10.07 0.15
N CYS A 19 18.19 9.01 -0.57
CA CYS A 19 18.24 8.99 -2.03
C CYS A 19 16.86 9.24 -2.66
N VAL A 20 15.78 8.68 -2.10
CA VAL A 20 14.40 8.94 -2.54
C VAL A 20 14.08 10.43 -2.43
N PHE A 21 14.30 11.04 -1.25
CA PHE A 21 14.02 12.47 -1.06
C PHE A 21 14.95 13.37 -1.88
N ALA A 22 16.23 12.98 -2.05
CA ALA A 22 17.17 13.71 -2.89
C ALA A 22 16.74 13.70 -4.37
N ALA A 23 16.30 12.57 -4.89
CA ALA A 23 15.80 12.46 -6.27
C ALA A 23 14.60 13.40 -6.50
N MET A 24 13.64 13.40 -5.59
CA MET A 24 12.48 14.28 -5.66
C MET A 24 12.86 15.76 -5.53
N ARG A 25 13.76 16.10 -4.59
CA ARG A 25 14.26 17.45 -4.41
C ARG A 25 15.02 17.94 -5.64
N ALA A 26 15.69 17.06 -6.36
CA ALA A 26 16.33 17.35 -7.65
C ALA A 26 15.35 17.49 -8.82
N GLY A 27 14.04 17.36 -8.58
CA GLY A 27 12.99 17.42 -9.59
C GLY A 27 12.83 16.13 -10.41
N GLY A 28 13.47 15.03 -10.01
CA GLY A 28 13.29 13.71 -10.60
C GLY A 28 11.99 13.05 -10.14
N ALA A 29 11.49 12.14 -10.94
CA ALA A 29 10.38 11.26 -10.58
C ALA A 29 10.93 9.98 -9.94
N TRP A 30 10.65 9.78 -8.67
CA TRP A 30 11.05 8.55 -7.98
C TRP A 30 10.36 7.31 -8.57
N VAL A 31 11.16 6.27 -8.82
CA VAL A 31 10.67 4.95 -9.26
C VAL A 31 10.98 3.94 -8.15
N PRO A 32 9.98 3.50 -7.39
CA PRO A 32 10.15 2.45 -6.41
C PRO A 32 10.40 1.10 -7.08
N VAL A 33 11.40 0.35 -6.61
CA VAL A 33 11.78 -0.95 -7.18
C VAL A 33 11.58 -2.03 -6.13
N ASN A 34 10.78 -3.04 -6.44
CA ASN A 34 10.47 -4.12 -5.51
C ASN A 34 11.64 -5.11 -5.41
N VAL A 35 12.28 -5.17 -4.24
CA VAL A 35 13.41 -6.08 -3.97
C VAL A 35 13.03 -7.58 -3.97
N ARG A 36 11.72 -7.88 -3.89
CA ARG A 36 11.20 -9.26 -3.92
C ARG A 36 10.82 -9.72 -5.32
N ALA A 37 10.75 -8.79 -6.29
CA ALA A 37 10.49 -9.15 -7.68
C ALA A 37 11.77 -9.66 -8.35
N SER A 38 11.62 -10.44 -9.43
CA SER A 38 12.77 -10.89 -10.20
C SER A 38 13.49 -9.69 -10.84
N ALA A 39 14.83 -9.81 -11.00
CA ALA A 39 15.64 -8.80 -11.67
C ALA A 39 15.13 -8.51 -13.09
N SER A 40 14.66 -9.52 -13.83
CA SER A 40 14.08 -9.36 -15.16
C SER A 40 12.79 -8.53 -15.15
N SER A 41 11.89 -8.79 -14.20
CA SER A 41 10.65 -8.01 -14.06
C SER A 41 10.93 -6.55 -13.70
N ASN A 42 11.88 -6.31 -12.79
CA ASN A 42 12.32 -4.97 -12.44
C ASN A 42 12.96 -4.28 -13.66
N ALA A 43 13.79 -4.99 -14.42
CA ALA A 43 14.42 -4.45 -15.62
C ALA A 43 13.41 -4.02 -16.70
N GLU A 44 12.39 -4.86 -16.95
CA GLU A 44 11.31 -4.52 -17.89
C GLU A 44 10.57 -3.25 -17.45
N TYR A 45 10.27 -3.14 -16.17
CA TYR A 45 9.59 -1.97 -15.62
C TYR A 45 10.45 -0.71 -15.71
N LEU A 46 11.74 -0.80 -15.34
CA LEU A 46 12.67 0.33 -15.37
C LEU A 46 12.95 0.81 -16.79
N ALA A 47 13.02 -0.12 -17.75
CA ALA A 47 13.12 0.23 -19.17
C ALA A 47 11.84 0.92 -19.68
N TYR A 48 10.66 0.43 -19.28
CA TYR A 48 9.36 1.00 -19.66
C TYR A 48 9.19 2.44 -19.16
N VAL A 49 9.56 2.73 -17.92
CA VAL A 49 9.46 4.08 -17.36
C VAL A 49 10.68 4.96 -17.67
N GLU A 50 11.53 4.52 -18.60
CA GLU A 50 12.71 5.25 -19.10
C GLU A 50 13.64 5.73 -17.98
N THR A 51 13.96 4.84 -17.04
CA THR A 51 14.80 5.18 -15.88
C THR A 51 16.16 5.70 -16.33
N ARG A 52 16.58 6.86 -15.79
CA ARG A 52 17.84 7.55 -16.11
C ARG A 52 18.91 7.31 -15.06
N TRP A 53 18.54 7.18 -13.80
CA TRP A 53 19.46 6.96 -12.68
C TRP A 53 18.98 5.81 -11.83
N LEU A 54 19.91 4.95 -11.43
CA LEU A 54 19.67 3.84 -10.53
C LEU A 54 20.58 3.95 -9.31
N PHE A 55 20.00 4.15 -8.13
CA PHE A 55 20.68 4.04 -6.85
C PHE A 55 20.38 2.66 -6.28
N TYR A 56 21.41 1.88 -5.94
CA TYR A 56 21.23 0.51 -5.48
C TYR A 56 22.03 0.18 -4.24
N HIS A 57 21.50 -0.69 -3.39
CA HIS A 57 22.22 -1.24 -2.24
C HIS A 57 23.17 -2.36 -2.68
N PRO A 58 24.41 -2.47 -2.11
CA PRO A 58 25.41 -3.46 -2.55
C PRO A 58 24.93 -4.92 -2.47
N SER A 59 24.01 -5.25 -1.54
CA SER A 59 23.41 -6.60 -1.46
C SER A 59 22.64 -7.04 -2.69
N LEU A 60 22.31 -6.11 -3.62
CA LEU A 60 21.51 -6.36 -4.84
C LEU A 60 22.35 -6.24 -6.12
N ARG A 61 23.68 -6.30 -5.98
CA ARG A 61 24.62 -6.09 -7.09
C ARG A 61 24.41 -7.05 -8.25
N GLN A 62 24.09 -8.32 -7.97
CA GLN A 62 23.90 -9.35 -9.01
C GLN A 62 22.66 -9.02 -9.86
N GLU A 63 21.57 -8.63 -9.22
CA GLU A 63 20.32 -8.21 -9.85
C GLU A 63 20.52 -6.94 -10.68
N VAL A 64 21.33 -6.01 -10.19
CA VAL A 64 21.66 -4.75 -10.88
C VAL A 64 22.37 -5.01 -12.21
N GLY A 65 23.22 -6.02 -12.32
CA GLY A 65 23.86 -6.39 -13.58
C GLY A 65 22.83 -6.73 -14.68
N VAL A 66 21.76 -7.47 -14.31
CA VAL A 66 20.65 -7.79 -15.23
C VAL A 66 19.86 -6.53 -15.60
N ILE A 67 19.58 -5.67 -14.64
CA ILE A 67 18.82 -4.43 -14.83
C ILE A 67 19.59 -3.49 -15.78
N VAL A 68 20.86 -3.27 -15.55
CA VAL A 68 21.71 -2.37 -16.37
C VAL A 68 21.76 -2.85 -17.82
N ALA A 69 21.95 -4.15 -18.03
CA ALA A 69 21.99 -4.73 -19.37
C ALA A 69 20.69 -4.54 -20.17
N ALA A 70 19.54 -4.50 -19.48
CA ALA A 70 18.22 -4.40 -20.11
C ALA A 70 17.61 -2.98 -20.08
N THR A 71 18.29 -1.99 -19.46
CA THR A 71 17.76 -0.63 -19.32
C THR A 71 18.68 0.38 -20.04
N PRO A 72 18.61 0.49 -21.38
CA PRO A 72 19.53 1.34 -22.16
C PRO A 72 19.34 2.84 -21.91
N SER A 73 18.27 3.24 -21.22
CA SER A 73 18.02 4.63 -20.84
C SER A 73 18.88 5.13 -19.69
N LEU A 74 19.54 4.23 -18.94
CA LEU A 74 20.37 4.60 -17.78
C LEU A 74 21.56 5.49 -18.20
N LYS A 75 21.71 6.61 -17.49
CA LYS A 75 22.84 7.54 -17.61
C LYS A 75 23.86 7.33 -16.48
N GLY A 76 23.43 6.75 -15.38
CA GLY A 76 24.30 6.45 -14.24
C GLY A 76 23.70 5.44 -13.27
N VAL A 77 24.60 4.73 -12.62
CA VAL A 77 24.31 3.70 -11.62
C VAL A 77 25.20 3.99 -10.42
N VAL A 78 24.60 4.15 -9.24
CA VAL A 78 25.27 4.59 -8.02
C VAL A 78 25.02 3.58 -6.91
N CYS A 79 26.07 3.06 -6.30
CA CYS A 79 25.97 2.19 -5.14
C CYS A 79 25.73 2.99 -3.86
N ILE A 80 24.71 2.60 -3.09
CA ILE A 80 24.42 3.17 -1.76
C ILE A 80 25.26 2.38 -0.75
N GLY A 81 26.25 3.01 -0.15
CA GLY A 81 27.19 2.36 0.78
C GLY A 81 28.50 1.93 0.13
N ASP A 82 29.29 1.18 0.90
CA ASP A 82 30.63 0.77 0.50
C ASP A 82 30.60 -0.48 -0.39
N ASP A 83 31.17 -0.36 -1.57
CA ASP A 83 31.37 -1.45 -2.50
C ASP A 83 32.60 -1.14 -3.38
N ASP A 84 33.72 -1.81 -3.09
CA ASP A 84 35.01 -1.60 -3.76
C ASP A 84 34.98 -1.88 -5.27
N ASP A 85 34.00 -2.67 -5.71
CA ASP A 85 33.85 -3.00 -7.13
C ASP A 85 32.78 -2.10 -7.82
N ALA A 86 32.17 -1.15 -7.15
CA ALA A 86 31.21 -0.25 -7.78
C ALA A 86 31.91 0.81 -8.62
N ASP A 87 31.42 1.08 -9.82
CA ASP A 87 31.93 2.15 -10.68
C ASP A 87 31.76 3.53 -10.05
N GLU A 88 30.69 3.74 -9.30
CA GLU A 88 30.40 4.96 -8.56
C GLU A 88 29.66 4.64 -7.24
N THR A 89 30.18 5.13 -6.12
CA THR A 89 29.52 5.07 -4.81
C THR A 89 28.76 6.36 -4.54
N LEU A 90 27.84 6.35 -3.56
CA LEU A 90 27.09 7.53 -3.14
C LEU A 90 28.03 8.68 -2.71
N ASP A 91 29.11 8.35 -2.00
CA ASP A 91 30.09 9.33 -1.56
C ASP A 91 30.82 9.99 -2.74
N THR A 92 31.30 9.21 -3.71
CA THR A 92 31.96 9.75 -4.92
C THR A 92 31.00 10.56 -5.77
N PHE A 93 29.74 10.11 -5.88
CA PHE A 93 28.67 10.86 -6.55
C PHE A 93 28.43 12.21 -5.88
N CYS A 94 28.31 12.24 -4.55
CA CYS A 94 28.11 13.47 -3.78
C CYS A 94 29.31 14.42 -3.91
N VAL A 95 30.55 13.90 -3.84
CA VAL A 95 31.76 14.71 -4.04
C VAL A 95 31.79 15.35 -5.43
N ARG A 96 31.48 14.58 -6.47
CA ARG A 96 31.37 15.07 -7.86
C ARG A 96 30.31 16.15 -8.00
N GLY A 97 29.17 15.97 -7.34
CA GLY A 97 28.04 16.89 -7.36
C GLY A 97 28.26 18.20 -6.58
N LYS A 98 29.24 18.25 -5.69
CA LYS A 98 29.47 19.37 -4.74
C LYS A 98 29.57 20.75 -5.38
N HIS A 99 30.06 20.82 -6.62
CA HIS A 99 30.21 22.06 -7.37
C HIS A 99 29.18 22.23 -8.49
N THR A 100 28.21 21.30 -8.59
CA THR A 100 27.13 21.40 -9.55
C THR A 100 26.18 22.49 -9.08
N LYS A 101 25.89 23.45 -9.94
CA LYS A 101 24.89 24.47 -9.66
C LYS A 101 23.54 23.79 -9.53
N ILE A 102 22.99 23.77 -8.33
CA ILE A 102 21.63 23.30 -8.09
C ILE A 102 20.69 24.25 -8.85
N PRO A 103 19.80 23.73 -9.72
CA PRO A 103 18.78 24.58 -10.31
C PRO A 103 18.01 25.32 -9.21
N ASP A 104 17.58 26.53 -9.49
CA ASP A 104 16.80 27.32 -8.54
C ASP A 104 15.40 26.72 -8.37
N TRP A 105 15.35 25.58 -7.69
CA TRP A 105 14.13 24.92 -7.25
C TRP A 105 13.81 25.46 -5.86
N SER A 106 13.44 26.73 -5.77
CA SER A 106 13.09 27.34 -4.47
C SER A 106 11.97 26.56 -3.76
N ASP A 107 11.13 25.87 -4.53
CA ASP A 107 10.10 24.98 -4.03
C ASP A 107 9.95 23.76 -4.95
N PRO A 108 10.51 22.58 -4.60
CA PRO A 108 10.37 21.36 -5.40
C PRO A 108 8.91 20.87 -5.48
N PHE A 109 8.05 21.27 -4.53
CA PHE A 109 6.62 20.94 -4.50
C PHE A 109 5.74 22.07 -5.09
N GLY A 110 6.31 23.24 -5.41
CA GLY A 110 5.60 24.41 -5.92
C GLY A 110 5.02 24.28 -7.34
N VAL A 111 5.22 23.13 -8.01
CA VAL A 111 4.61 22.80 -9.30
C VAL A 111 3.73 21.56 -9.11
N PRO A 112 2.41 21.74 -8.88
CA PRO A 112 1.51 20.63 -8.54
C PRO A 112 1.46 19.53 -9.60
N GLU A 113 1.61 19.87 -10.88
CA GLU A 113 1.53 18.96 -12.02
C GLU A 113 2.83 18.16 -12.24
N ARG A 114 3.93 18.53 -11.58
CA ARG A 114 5.18 17.79 -11.72
C ARG A 114 5.03 16.37 -11.18
N VAL A 115 5.50 15.40 -11.96
CA VAL A 115 5.50 13.99 -11.54
C VAL A 115 6.50 13.80 -10.40
N PHE A 116 6.00 13.43 -9.26
CA PHE A 116 6.72 13.10 -8.03
C PHE A 116 7.29 11.68 -8.09
N SER A 117 6.48 10.73 -8.58
CA SER A 117 6.89 9.34 -8.70
C SER A 117 6.12 8.58 -9.78
N ARG A 118 6.73 7.47 -10.24
CA ARG A 118 6.11 6.50 -11.15
C ARG A 118 6.06 5.15 -10.46
N TRP A 119 4.88 4.76 -9.97
CA TRP A 119 4.71 3.54 -9.19
C TRP A 119 4.24 2.38 -10.05
N PRO A 120 4.85 1.17 -9.90
CA PRO A 120 4.34 -0.02 -10.55
C PRO A 120 2.98 -0.42 -9.97
N THR A 121 2.02 -0.75 -10.83
CA THR A 121 0.78 -1.36 -10.38
C THR A 121 1.00 -2.84 -10.09
N GLY A 122 0.36 -3.35 -9.03
CA GLY A 122 0.37 -4.77 -8.67
C GLY A 122 -0.53 -5.65 -9.55
N GLY A 123 -0.70 -5.31 -10.85
CA GLY A 123 -1.60 -6.05 -11.75
C GLY A 123 -1.20 -7.50 -11.95
N THR A 124 -2.10 -8.45 -11.69
CA THR A 124 -1.91 -9.89 -11.95
C THR A 124 -2.10 -10.26 -13.43
N THR A 125 -2.57 -9.33 -14.28
CA THR A 125 -3.01 -9.59 -15.65
C THR A 125 -2.24 -8.80 -16.72
N GLY A 126 -0.92 -8.68 -16.60
CA GLY A 126 -0.09 -8.03 -17.62
C GLY A 126 1.09 -7.24 -17.07
N PRO A 127 1.88 -6.59 -17.93
CA PRO A 127 3.01 -5.77 -17.49
C PRO A 127 2.56 -4.64 -16.58
N SER A 128 3.31 -4.37 -15.51
CA SER A 128 3.05 -3.27 -14.59
C SER A 128 2.89 -1.93 -15.34
N LYS A 129 1.89 -1.15 -14.94
CA LYS A 129 1.69 0.21 -15.45
C LYS A 129 2.38 1.18 -14.49
N GLY A 130 3.01 2.21 -15.02
CA GLY A 130 3.64 3.26 -14.21
C GLY A 130 2.61 4.33 -13.84
N VAL A 131 2.09 4.31 -12.64
CA VAL A 131 1.16 5.34 -12.14
C VAL A 131 1.94 6.64 -11.92
N GLU A 132 1.54 7.71 -12.57
CA GLU A 132 2.15 9.03 -12.39
C GLU A 132 1.49 9.78 -11.24
N ILE A 133 2.14 9.74 -10.09
CA ILE A 133 1.76 10.50 -8.90
C ILE A 133 2.42 11.86 -8.99
N THR A 134 1.63 12.93 -8.91
CA THR A 134 2.13 14.30 -8.99
C THR A 134 2.44 14.88 -7.60
N ASN A 135 3.14 16.02 -7.58
CA ASN A 135 3.36 16.77 -6.34
C ASN A 135 2.02 17.15 -5.68
N GLY A 136 1.01 17.56 -6.47
CA GLY A 136 -0.31 17.89 -5.96
C GLY A 136 -0.98 16.70 -5.26
N ASN A 137 -0.88 15.50 -5.83
CA ASN A 137 -1.39 14.29 -5.19
C ASN A 137 -0.67 14.01 -3.86
N MET A 138 0.66 14.15 -3.82
CA MET A 138 1.45 13.91 -2.60
C MET A 138 1.17 14.94 -1.51
N VAL A 139 1.05 16.22 -1.87
CA VAL A 139 0.64 17.28 -0.92
C VAL A 139 -0.72 16.94 -0.31
N THR A 140 -1.70 16.57 -1.13
CA THR A 140 -3.02 16.15 -0.66
C THR A 140 -2.92 14.92 0.26
N MET A 141 -2.11 13.92 -0.10
CA MET A 141 -1.89 12.74 0.74
C MET A 141 -1.24 13.11 2.08
N TYR A 142 -0.27 14.04 2.07
CA TYR A 142 0.39 14.49 3.30
C TYR A 142 -0.56 15.30 4.19
N GLU A 143 -1.38 16.19 3.63
CA GLU A 143 -2.40 16.92 4.39
C GLU A 143 -3.41 15.98 5.06
N LEU A 144 -3.89 14.97 4.33
CA LEU A 144 -4.74 13.92 4.88
C LEU A 144 -4.02 13.09 5.95
N GLY A 145 -2.74 12.75 5.72
CA GLY A 145 -1.91 12.03 6.68
C GLY A 145 -1.66 12.84 7.95
N LEU A 146 -1.43 14.14 7.84
CA LEU A 146 -1.31 15.03 9.01
C LEU A 146 -2.61 15.07 9.82
N LYS A 147 -3.75 15.12 9.14
CA LYS A 147 -5.05 15.17 9.80
C LYS A 147 -5.44 13.83 10.46
N HIS A 148 -5.29 12.72 9.73
CA HIS A 148 -5.85 11.43 10.12
C HIS A 148 -4.84 10.46 10.74
N TYR A 149 -3.54 10.61 10.42
CA TYR A 149 -2.50 9.69 10.90
C TYR A 149 -1.58 10.32 11.96
N ILE A 150 -1.39 11.64 11.95
CA ILE A 150 -0.64 12.34 13.01
C ILE A 150 -1.61 12.92 14.05
N GLY A 151 -2.69 13.56 13.61
CA GLY A 151 -3.64 14.26 14.47
C GLY A 151 -3.05 15.52 15.08
N ASP A 152 -3.63 15.95 16.20
CA ASP A 152 -3.29 17.20 16.86
C ASP A 152 -1.99 17.14 17.68
N GLU A 153 -1.58 15.94 18.11
CA GLU A 153 -0.40 15.74 18.95
C GLU A 153 0.86 15.52 18.14
N GLN A 154 1.52 16.61 17.76
CA GLN A 154 2.72 16.61 16.90
C GLN A 154 4.05 16.57 17.67
N ALA A 155 4.05 16.53 19.00
CA ALA A 155 5.27 16.47 19.79
C ALA A 155 5.83 15.04 19.87
N ASP A 156 7.16 14.93 19.87
CA ASP A 156 7.90 13.67 20.12
C ASP A 156 7.45 12.49 19.24
N ILE A 157 7.25 12.76 17.95
CA ILE A 157 6.85 11.73 16.98
C ILE A 157 8.03 10.85 16.63
N VAL A 158 7.87 9.54 16.83
CA VAL A 158 8.80 8.49 16.40
C VAL A 158 8.05 7.49 15.54
N HIS A 159 8.33 7.52 14.25
CA HIS A 159 7.80 6.58 13.27
C HIS A 159 8.74 5.39 13.11
N LEU A 160 8.21 4.16 13.03
CA LEU A 160 8.99 2.97 12.73
C LEU A 160 8.63 2.44 11.33
N ALA A 161 9.59 2.54 10.41
CA ALA A 161 9.48 2.01 9.06
C ALA A 161 10.00 0.56 9.00
N VAL A 162 9.11 -0.41 8.95
CA VAL A 162 9.42 -1.86 8.84
C VAL A 162 8.83 -2.49 7.58
N ALA A 163 7.78 -1.90 7.02
CA ALA A 163 7.27 -2.30 5.72
C ALA A 163 8.19 -1.80 4.60
N PRO A 164 8.21 -2.46 3.41
CA PRO A 164 9.12 -2.07 2.33
C PRO A 164 8.96 -0.60 1.93
N ILE A 165 10.05 0.18 2.04
CA ILE A 165 10.07 1.61 1.65
C ILE A 165 9.87 1.81 0.15
N THR A 166 10.00 0.78 -0.64
CA THR A 166 9.72 0.76 -2.09
C THR A 166 8.22 0.65 -2.42
N HIS A 167 7.36 0.84 -1.42
CA HIS A 167 5.89 0.88 -1.54
C HIS A 167 5.32 2.04 -0.71
N ALA A 168 4.06 1.93 -0.32
CA ALA A 168 3.35 2.92 0.48
C ALA A 168 4.13 3.41 1.72
N ALA A 169 4.87 2.51 2.38
CA ALA A 169 5.69 2.87 3.54
C ALA A 169 6.72 3.97 3.25
N GLY A 170 7.32 3.99 2.04
CA GLY A 170 8.25 5.05 1.67
C GLY A 170 7.58 6.41 1.50
N ALA A 171 6.37 6.45 0.95
CA ALA A 171 5.59 7.68 0.82
C ALA A 171 5.14 8.23 2.19
N ILE A 172 4.77 7.34 3.12
CA ILE A 172 4.35 7.70 4.48
C ILE A 172 5.46 8.42 5.26
N ILE A 173 6.75 8.07 5.04
CA ILE A 173 7.89 8.74 5.72
C ILE A 173 7.82 10.26 5.53
N GLY A 174 7.37 10.73 4.36
CA GLY A 174 7.21 12.15 4.10
C GLY A 174 6.24 12.86 5.04
N ILE A 175 5.16 12.19 5.49
CA ILE A 175 4.21 12.77 6.45
C ILE A 175 4.94 13.13 7.75
N PHE A 176 5.75 12.22 8.28
CA PHE A 176 6.51 12.43 9.51
C PHE A 176 7.60 13.49 9.36
N ALA A 177 8.25 13.52 8.19
CA ALA A 177 9.26 14.53 7.90
C ALA A 177 8.68 15.96 7.90
N THR A 178 7.42 16.15 7.50
CA THR A 178 6.78 17.50 7.49
C THR A 178 6.58 18.10 8.88
N VAL A 179 6.49 17.27 9.91
CA VAL A 179 6.33 17.69 11.32
C VAL A 179 7.63 17.57 12.14
N GLY A 180 8.76 17.30 11.48
CA GLY A 180 10.05 17.13 12.15
C GLY A 180 10.16 15.86 12.99
N GLY A 181 9.32 14.86 12.73
CA GLY A 181 9.36 13.57 13.39
C GLY A 181 10.60 12.76 13.06
N THR A 182 10.97 11.86 13.95
CA THR A 182 12.06 10.88 13.73
C THR A 182 11.52 9.63 13.05
N THR A 183 12.18 9.16 12.00
CA THR A 183 11.88 7.84 11.41
C THR A 183 13.02 6.87 11.72
N LEU A 184 12.70 5.80 12.43
CA LEU A 184 13.55 4.63 12.61
C LEU A 184 13.33 3.69 11.43
N VAL A 185 14.41 3.17 10.86
CA VAL A 185 14.35 2.28 9.69
C VAL A 185 14.87 0.90 10.09
N HIS A 186 13.98 -0.09 10.12
CA HIS A 186 14.39 -1.49 10.25
C HIS A 186 14.48 -2.11 8.86
N GLU A 187 15.50 -2.89 8.62
CA GLU A 187 15.75 -3.55 7.33
C GLU A 187 14.58 -4.44 6.90
N SER A 188 13.98 -5.12 7.86
CA SER A 188 12.82 -6.00 7.64
C SER A 188 11.94 -6.08 8.88
N PHE A 189 10.73 -6.61 8.70
CA PHE A 189 9.83 -6.86 9.81
C PHE A 189 10.27 -8.07 10.65
N ASN A 190 10.38 -7.86 11.94
CA ASN A 190 10.49 -8.90 12.99
C ASN A 190 9.67 -8.47 14.19
N ALA A 191 8.67 -9.25 14.58
CA ALA A 191 7.70 -8.86 15.62
C ALA A 191 8.37 -8.53 16.96
N GLY A 192 9.33 -9.35 17.42
CA GLY A 192 10.06 -9.10 18.67
C GLY A 192 10.86 -7.80 18.62
N ALA A 193 11.59 -7.55 17.53
CA ALA A 193 12.37 -6.32 17.36
C ALA A 193 11.46 -5.08 17.25
N VAL A 194 10.27 -5.21 16.67
CA VAL A 194 9.28 -4.12 16.62
C VAL A 194 8.78 -3.79 18.02
N LEU A 195 8.41 -4.79 18.82
CA LEU A 195 7.95 -4.60 20.19
C LEU A 195 9.05 -4.00 21.08
N GLU A 196 10.29 -4.45 20.91
CA GLU A 196 11.46 -3.88 21.59
C GLU A 196 11.68 -2.41 21.21
N ALA A 197 11.55 -2.06 19.95
CA ALA A 197 11.68 -0.67 19.48
C ALA A 197 10.56 0.21 20.05
N ILE A 198 9.33 -0.28 20.13
CA ILE A 198 8.21 0.46 20.75
C ILE A 198 8.55 0.80 22.20
N GLU A 199 9.01 -0.17 22.98
CA GLU A 199 9.33 0.01 24.41
C GLU A 199 10.54 0.94 24.61
N HIS A 200 11.68 0.66 23.96
CA HIS A 200 12.94 1.33 24.25
C HIS A 200 13.17 2.61 23.46
N GLN A 201 12.65 2.70 22.23
CA GLN A 201 12.81 3.87 21.36
C GLN A 201 11.53 4.72 21.31
N ARG A 202 10.52 4.35 22.13
CA ARG A 202 9.27 5.10 22.29
C ARG A 202 8.56 5.36 20.96
N VAL A 203 8.48 4.33 20.10
CA VAL A 203 7.76 4.41 18.82
C VAL A 203 6.31 4.83 19.05
N THR A 204 5.86 5.82 18.30
CA THR A 204 4.50 6.37 18.37
C THR A 204 3.62 5.93 17.22
N HIS A 205 4.20 5.75 16.02
CA HIS A 205 3.47 5.44 14.80
C HIS A 205 4.16 4.31 14.03
N ILE A 206 3.35 3.39 13.51
CA ILE A 206 3.83 2.30 12.66
C ILE A 206 2.78 1.97 11.59
N PHE A 207 3.26 1.70 10.37
CA PHE A 207 2.44 1.18 9.26
C PHE A 207 2.73 -0.30 9.04
N LEU A 208 1.69 -1.13 8.99
CA LEU A 208 1.78 -2.57 8.84
C LEU A 208 0.78 -3.11 7.81
N PRO A 209 1.18 -4.05 6.96
CA PRO A 209 0.21 -4.91 6.28
C PRO A 209 -0.42 -5.89 7.29
N PRO A 210 -1.64 -6.43 7.02
CA PRO A 210 -2.35 -7.30 7.96
C PRO A 210 -1.53 -8.50 8.46
N THR A 211 -0.73 -9.13 7.61
CA THR A 211 0.12 -10.27 8.00
C THR A 211 1.15 -9.90 9.07
N ALA A 212 1.78 -8.73 8.95
CA ALA A 212 2.71 -8.24 9.95
C ALA A 212 2.00 -7.80 11.24
N TYR A 213 0.82 -7.18 11.12
CA TYR A 213 -0.02 -6.82 12.24
C TYR A 213 -0.46 -8.06 13.04
N TYR A 214 -0.88 -9.15 12.36
CA TYR A 214 -1.25 -10.41 13.01
C TYR A 214 -0.05 -11.06 13.73
N ALA A 215 1.11 -11.10 13.08
CA ALA A 215 2.32 -11.60 13.71
C ALA A 215 2.73 -10.79 14.96
N LEU A 216 2.45 -9.49 14.97
CA LEU A 216 2.69 -8.64 16.14
C LEU A 216 1.69 -8.95 17.26
N LEU A 217 0.39 -9.13 16.93
CA LEU A 217 -0.66 -9.52 17.86
C LEU A 217 -0.42 -10.87 18.54
N ASP A 218 0.10 -11.82 17.79
CA ASP A 218 0.27 -13.20 18.25
C ASP A 218 1.63 -13.41 18.95
N HIS A 219 2.50 -12.38 18.99
CA HIS A 219 3.80 -12.46 19.67
C HIS A 219 3.63 -12.47 21.20
N PRO A 220 4.30 -13.36 21.93
CA PRO A 220 4.15 -13.47 23.38
C PRO A 220 4.48 -12.19 24.14
N ASP A 221 5.43 -11.40 23.64
CA ASP A 221 5.84 -10.13 24.24
C ASP A 221 4.81 -9.00 24.06
N ALA A 222 3.83 -9.14 23.17
CA ALA A 222 2.84 -8.09 22.90
C ALA A 222 2.01 -7.68 24.14
N THR A 223 1.87 -8.59 25.12
CA THR A 223 1.13 -8.34 26.36
C THR A 223 2.02 -8.07 27.57
N THR A 224 3.34 -8.10 27.42
CA THR A 224 4.28 -7.98 28.53
C THR A 224 5.17 -6.74 28.48
N ARG A 225 5.34 -6.15 27.28
CA ARG A 225 6.16 -4.95 27.08
C ARG A 225 5.38 -3.66 27.29
N ASP A 226 6.09 -2.58 27.59
CA ASP A 226 5.50 -1.23 27.65
C ASP A 226 5.27 -0.69 26.23
N LEU A 227 4.02 -0.73 25.79
CA LEU A 227 3.58 -0.24 24.48
C LEU A 227 2.86 1.13 24.58
N SER A 228 2.93 1.79 25.74
CA SER A 228 2.20 3.03 26.06
C SER A 228 2.60 4.25 25.19
N SER A 229 3.70 4.16 24.45
CA SER A 229 4.11 5.22 23.53
C SER A 229 3.32 5.21 22.22
N LEU A 230 2.70 4.07 21.86
CA LEU A 230 1.92 3.96 20.64
C LEU A 230 0.74 4.93 20.61
N ARG A 231 0.63 5.65 19.52
CA ARG A 231 -0.49 6.56 19.22
C ARG A 231 -1.33 6.03 18.05
N GLN A 232 -0.66 5.50 17.01
CA GLN A 232 -1.37 4.88 15.90
C GLN A 232 -0.60 3.69 15.29
N ILE A 233 -1.34 2.61 15.06
CA ILE A 233 -0.96 1.46 14.23
C ILE A 233 -1.86 1.50 12.99
N LEU A 234 -1.32 1.99 11.88
CA LEU A 234 -2.04 2.05 10.62
C LEU A 234 -1.91 0.71 9.88
N VAL A 235 -3.03 0.03 9.70
CA VAL A 235 -3.08 -1.22 8.92
C VAL A 235 -3.71 -0.95 7.56
N ALA A 236 -3.10 -1.40 6.46
CA ALA A 236 -3.63 -1.23 5.12
C ALA A 236 -3.08 -2.26 4.13
N ALA A 237 -3.42 -2.12 2.86
CA ALA A 237 -3.08 -2.98 1.72
C ALA A 237 -3.92 -4.26 1.58
N ALA A 238 -4.65 -4.68 2.61
CA ALA A 238 -5.63 -5.77 2.54
C ALA A 238 -6.66 -5.60 3.68
N PRO A 239 -7.82 -6.27 3.62
CA PRO A 239 -8.81 -6.24 4.68
C PRO A 239 -8.28 -6.83 6.00
N VAL A 240 -8.76 -6.28 7.12
CA VAL A 240 -8.52 -6.81 8.48
C VAL A 240 -9.83 -7.38 9.01
N SER A 241 -9.79 -8.58 9.58
CA SER A 241 -11.01 -9.16 10.15
C SER A 241 -11.44 -8.40 11.43
N PRO A 242 -12.77 -8.30 11.70
CA PRO A 242 -13.29 -7.67 12.91
C PRO A 242 -12.68 -8.22 14.20
N ASP A 243 -12.46 -9.53 14.27
CA ASP A 243 -11.87 -10.16 15.46
C ASP A 243 -10.42 -9.74 15.71
N LYS A 244 -9.65 -9.54 14.63
CA LYS A 244 -8.27 -9.03 14.75
C LYS A 244 -8.26 -7.55 15.16
N PHE A 245 -9.26 -6.75 14.77
CA PHE A 245 -9.42 -5.40 15.30
C PHE A 245 -9.75 -5.41 16.80
N ARG A 246 -10.72 -6.23 17.25
CA ARG A 246 -11.05 -6.38 18.68
C ARG A 246 -9.82 -6.79 19.49
N ARG A 247 -9.11 -7.80 18.99
CA ARG A 247 -7.88 -8.26 19.63
C ARG A 247 -6.80 -7.17 19.67
N GLY A 248 -6.69 -6.35 18.61
CA GLY A 248 -5.75 -5.23 18.56
C GLY A 248 -6.06 -4.16 19.60
N VAL A 249 -7.34 -3.83 19.81
CA VAL A 249 -7.78 -2.91 20.86
C VAL A 249 -7.48 -3.46 22.26
N GLU A 250 -7.67 -4.76 22.47
CA GLU A 250 -7.33 -5.42 23.75
C GLU A 250 -5.82 -5.36 24.04
N VAL A 251 -4.97 -5.55 23.05
CA VAL A 251 -3.51 -5.65 23.21
C VAL A 251 -2.83 -4.28 23.18
N PHE A 252 -3.17 -3.44 22.23
CA PHE A 252 -2.49 -2.17 21.99
C PHE A 252 -3.26 -0.94 22.48
N GLY A 253 -4.52 -1.12 22.89
CA GLY A 253 -5.41 -0.01 23.22
C GLY A 253 -6.07 0.60 21.96
N PRO A 254 -6.69 1.80 22.10
CA PRO A 254 -7.47 2.46 21.07
C PRO A 254 -6.57 3.18 20.04
N VAL A 255 -5.58 2.47 19.49
CA VAL A 255 -4.55 3.03 18.58
C VAL A 255 -4.55 2.40 17.19
N VAL A 256 -5.34 1.34 16.99
CA VAL A 256 -5.40 0.63 15.70
C VAL A 256 -6.36 1.34 14.76
N CYS A 257 -5.91 1.57 13.54
CA CYS A 257 -6.69 2.21 12.48
C CYS A 257 -6.45 1.53 11.13
N GLN A 258 -7.32 1.81 10.16
CA GLN A 258 -7.19 1.28 8.80
C GLN A 258 -7.43 2.37 7.78
N CYS A 259 -6.74 2.30 6.64
CA CYS A 259 -7.07 3.14 5.48
C CYS A 259 -7.24 2.32 4.21
N TYR A 260 -7.94 2.91 3.25
CA TYR A 260 -8.08 2.40 1.90
C TYR A 260 -7.57 3.40 0.88
N GLY A 261 -6.92 2.86 -0.13
CA GLY A 261 -6.44 3.55 -1.30
C GLY A 261 -5.66 2.60 -2.21
N GLN A 262 -5.24 3.12 -3.32
CA GLN A 262 -4.44 2.39 -4.31
C GLN A 262 -3.38 3.32 -4.91
N ALA A 263 -2.51 2.82 -5.78
CA ALA A 263 -1.47 3.65 -6.39
C ALA A 263 -2.08 4.84 -7.16
N GLU A 264 -3.23 4.65 -7.78
CA GLU A 264 -3.97 5.65 -8.55
C GLU A 264 -4.72 6.70 -7.69
N ALA A 265 -4.94 6.40 -6.40
CA ALA A 265 -5.49 7.30 -5.39
C ALA A 265 -4.80 6.99 -4.04
N PRO A 266 -3.61 7.59 -3.78
CA PRO A 266 -2.70 7.12 -2.75
C PRO A 266 -3.27 7.08 -1.34
N MET A 267 -3.34 5.91 -0.74
CA MET A 267 -3.53 5.59 0.67
C MET A 267 -4.87 6.02 1.31
N LEU A 268 -5.32 7.25 1.11
CA LEU A 268 -6.27 7.93 2.00
C LEU A 268 -7.57 8.33 1.27
N VAL A 269 -8.13 7.41 0.48
CA VAL A 269 -9.51 7.53 -0.06
C VAL A 269 -10.50 7.48 1.11
N SER A 270 -10.31 6.54 2.05
CA SER A 270 -11.06 6.48 3.30
C SER A 270 -10.16 6.12 4.47
N MET A 271 -10.65 6.41 5.70
CA MET A 271 -9.94 6.16 6.94
C MET A 271 -10.90 5.68 8.03
N LEU A 272 -10.59 4.53 8.64
CA LEU A 272 -11.24 4.01 9.83
C LEU A 272 -10.40 4.41 11.06
N GLU A 273 -10.83 5.47 11.71
CA GLU A 273 -10.11 6.11 12.81
C GLU A 273 -10.00 5.21 14.05
N PRO A 274 -8.93 5.35 14.86
CA PRO A 274 -8.71 4.50 16.04
C PRO A 274 -9.88 4.55 17.04
N GLN A 275 -10.49 5.72 17.21
CA GLN A 275 -11.62 5.90 18.14
C GLN A 275 -12.86 5.15 17.66
N VAL A 276 -13.08 5.10 16.33
CA VAL A 276 -14.18 4.33 15.73
C VAL A 276 -13.92 2.83 15.88
N VAL A 277 -12.68 2.38 15.64
CA VAL A 277 -12.30 0.97 15.86
C VAL A 277 -12.55 0.57 17.31
N ALA A 278 -12.11 1.39 18.27
CA ALA A 278 -12.28 1.10 19.69
C ALA A 278 -13.76 1.08 20.11
N ALA A 279 -14.57 2.03 19.66
CA ALA A 279 -16.00 2.09 19.94
C ALA A 279 -16.72 0.87 19.34
N ALA A 280 -16.43 0.53 18.11
CA ALA A 280 -17.02 -0.62 17.42
C ALA A 280 -16.58 -1.96 18.04
N ALA A 281 -15.33 -2.07 18.51
CA ALA A 281 -14.86 -3.23 19.28
C ALA A 281 -15.59 -3.38 20.63
N ALA A 282 -15.99 -2.26 21.25
CA ALA A 282 -16.78 -2.22 22.48
C ALA A 282 -18.30 -2.46 22.25
N GLY A 283 -18.74 -2.60 21.01
CA GLY A 283 -20.14 -2.89 20.62
C GLY A 283 -20.96 -1.68 20.17
N ASP A 284 -20.34 -0.50 20.04
CA ASP A 284 -20.98 0.67 19.46
C ASP A 284 -20.75 0.68 17.94
N HIS A 285 -21.81 0.36 17.18
CA HIS A 285 -21.74 0.17 15.73
C HIS A 285 -20.69 -0.87 15.28
N PRO A 286 -20.80 -2.13 15.74
CA PRO A 286 -19.79 -3.18 15.48
C PRO A 286 -19.63 -3.50 13.98
N GLU A 287 -20.61 -3.20 13.14
CA GLU A 287 -20.58 -3.34 11.69
C GLU A 287 -19.47 -2.51 11.04
N ARG A 288 -19.05 -1.38 11.67
CA ARG A 288 -17.99 -0.51 11.17
C ARG A 288 -16.63 -1.19 11.11
N LEU A 289 -16.41 -2.24 11.87
CA LEU A 289 -15.17 -3.05 11.77
C LEU A 289 -15.02 -3.79 10.43
N ASN A 290 -16.12 -3.89 9.63
CA ASN A 290 -16.08 -4.43 8.29
C ASN A 290 -15.83 -3.35 7.22
N SER A 291 -15.87 -2.06 7.60
CA SER A 291 -15.63 -0.96 6.67
C SER A 291 -14.14 -0.66 6.53
N CYS A 292 -13.76 -0.03 5.44
CA CYS A 292 -12.45 0.59 5.30
C CYS A 292 -12.42 2.07 5.78
N GLY A 293 -13.48 2.49 6.49
CA GLY A 293 -13.60 3.79 7.13
C GLY A 293 -14.42 4.80 6.36
N GLN A 294 -14.51 6.01 6.88
CA GLN A 294 -15.20 7.12 6.24
C GLN A 294 -14.37 7.72 5.09
N VAL A 295 -15.06 8.16 4.05
CA VAL A 295 -14.45 8.89 2.93
C VAL A 295 -13.78 10.16 3.44
N THR A 296 -12.54 10.41 3.03
CA THR A 296 -11.77 11.58 3.47
C THR A 296 -12.19 12.86 2.75
N SER A 297 -11.91 14.00 3.36
CA SER A 297 -12.42 15.31 2.91
C SER A 297 -11.92 15.77 1.53
N CYS A 298 -10.81 15.23 1.04
CA CYS A 298 -10.21 15.60 -0.25
C CYS A 298 -10.58 14.65 -1.39
N THR A 299 -11.46 13.67 -1.13
CA THR A 299 -11.85 12.65 -2.11
C THR A 299 -13.37 12.61 -2.20
N GLN A 300 -13.89 12.61 -3.42
CA GLN A 300 -15.28 12.27 -3.67
C GLN A 300 -15.33 10.80 -4.06
N VAL A 301 -16.23 10.05 -3.47
CA VAL A 301 -16.47 8.64 -3.79
C VAL A 301 -17.90 8.49 -4.26
N ALA A 302 -18.11 7.75 -5.34
CA ALA A 302 -19.39 7.31 -5.83
C ALA A 302 -19.36 5.80 -6.06
N ILE A 303 -20.49 5.15 -5.91
CA ILE A 303 -20.68 3.74 -6.26
C ILE A 303 -21.45 3.71 -7.57
N LEU A 304 -20.82 3.19 -8.62
CA LEU A 304 -21.38 3.24 -9.98
C LEU A 304 -21.73 1.86 -10.52
N ASP A 305 -22.80 1.83 -11.33
CA ASP A 305 -23.11 0.68 -12.20
C ASP A 305 -22.22 0.66 -13.45
N ASP A 306 -22.40 -0.34 -14.31
CA ASP A 306 -21.60 -0.47 -15.55
C ASP A 306 -21.92 0.61 -16.60
N GLU A 307 -23.06 1.28 -16.48
CA GLU A 307 -23.49 2.41 -17.33
C GLU A 307 -22.97 3.76 -16.81
N GLY A 308 -22.35 3.80 -15.63
CA GLY A 308 -21.78 5.00 -15.01
C GLY A 308 -22.79 5.83 -14.21
N ASN A 309 -23.95 5.26 -13.86
CA ASN A 309 -24.91 5.88 -12.97
C ASN A 309 -24.59 5.54 -11.50
N GLU A 310 -24.84 6.50 -10.61
CA GLU A 310 -24.75 6.25 -9.17
C GLU A 310 -25.87 5.29 -8.74
N VAL A 311 -25.49 4.21 -8.04
CA VAL A 311 -26.46 3.28 -7.46
C VAL A 311 -27.06 3.84 -6.16
N PRO A 312 -28.25 3.41 -5.74
CA PRO A 312 -28.83 3.79 -4.47
C PRO A 312 -27.90 3.48 -3.28
N LEU A 313 -28.00 4.30 -2.23
CA LEU A 313 -27.22 4.14 -1.02
C LEU A 313 -27.39 2.74 -0.40
N GLY A 314 -26.29 2.09 -0.07
CA GLY A 314 -26.25 0.71 0.45
C GLY A 314 -26.27 -0.37 -0.64
N GLU A 315 -26.52 -0.02 -1.90
CA GLU A 315 -26.40 -0.96 -3.01
C GLU A 315 -24.96 -1.10 -3.48
N ARG A 316 -24.62 -2.26 -4.03
CA ARG A 316 -23.28 -2.61 -4.50
C ARG A 316 -23.04 -2.11 -5.92
N GLY A 317 -21.87 -1.59 -6.18
CA GLY A 317 -21.38 -1.19 -7.49
C GLY A 317 -19.87 -1.01 -7.45
N GLU A 318 -19.29 -0.52 -8.54
CA GLU A 318 -17.87 -0.21 -8.58
C GLU A 318 -17.58 1.05 -7.76
N ILE A 319 -16.60 0.96 -6.87
CA ILE A 319 -16.08 2.11 -6.12
C ILE A 319 -15.35 3.00 -7.11
N CYS A 320 -15.82 4.22 -7.27
CA CYS A 320 -15.21 5.22 -8.13
C CYS A 320 -14.83 6.46 -7.32
N CYS A 321 -13.70 7.07 -7.62
CA CYS A 321 -13.25 8.24 -6.88
C CYS A 321 -12.78 9.37 -7.81
N ARG A 322 -12.86 10.62 -7.31
CA ARG A 322 -12.30 11.81 -7.95
C ARG A 322 -11.86 12.84 -6.92
N GLY A 323 -10.99 13.73 -7.32
CA GLY A 323 -10.46 14.77 -6.47
C GLY A 323 -8.94 14.89 -6.56
N PRO A 324 -8.32 15.77 -5.78
CA PRO A 324 -6.90 16.06 -5.86
C PRO A 324 -6.00 14.88 -5.44
N LEU A 325 -6.56 13.86 -4.78
CA LEU A 325 -5.83 12.62 -4.45
C LEU A 325 -5.65 11.72 -5.68
N VAL A 326 -6.55 11.79 -6.68
CA VAL A 326 -6.50 10.94 -7.87
C VAL A 326 -5.36 11.36 -8.80
N THR A 327 -4.48 10.43 -9.13
CA THR A 327 -3.23 10.64 -9.89
C THR A 327 -3.45 11.08 -11.33
N ALA A 328 -2.38 11.53 -12.01
CA ALA A 328 -2.46 12.00 -13.39
C ALA A 328 -2.84 10.90 -14.40
N GLY A 329 -2.55 9.64 -14.10
CA GLY A 329 -2.81 8.49 -14.96
C GLY A 329 -1.60 7.57 -15.06
N TYR A 330 -1.44 6.93 -16.22
CA TYR A 330 -0.36 5.96 -16.45
C TYR A 330 0.66 6.49 -17.46
N PHE A 331 1.93 6.41 -17.10
CA PHE A 331 3.05 6.81 -17.96
C PHE A 331 2.96 6.14 -19.34
N ALA A 332 3.00 6.95 -20.41
CA ALA A 332 2.95 6.51 -21.79
C ALA A 332 1.80 5.52 -22.15
N ARG A 333 0.69 5.55 -21.37
CA ARG A 333 -0.49 4.69 -21.59
C ARG A 333 -1.79 5.50 -21.62
N PRO A 334 -1.98 6.41 -22.61
CA PRO A 334 -3.16 7.28 -22.64
C PRO A 334 -4.49 6.52 -22.75
N GLN A 335 -4.51 5.39 -23.46
CA GLN A 335 -5.72 4.56 -23.59
C GLN A 335 -6.10 3.91 -22.24
N ALA A 336 -5.11 3.36 -21.51
CA ALA A 336 -5.36 2.80 -20.19
C ALA A 336 -5.81 3.89 -19.20
N THR A 337 -5.24 5.09 -19.29
CA THR A 337 -5.67 6.24 -18.50
C THR A 337 -7.11 6.63 -18.82
N ALA A 338 -7.49 6.72 -20.08
CA ALA A 338 -8.86 7.03 -20.50
C ALA A 338 -9.85 5.95 -20.04
N GLN A 339 -9.46 4.68 -20.16
CA GLN A 339 -10.28 3.54 -19.69
C GLN A 339 -10.51 3.57 -18.17
N ALA A 340 -9.48 3.94 -17.38
CA ALA A 340 -9.60 4.05 -15.93
C ALA A 340 -10.36 5.33 -15.48
N ARG A 341 -10.73 6.21 -16.41
CA ARG A 341 -11.37 7.51 -16.13
C ARG A 341 -12.68 7.72 -16.85
N GLN A 342 -13.44 6.64 -17.04
CA GLN A 342 -14.74 6.72 -17.67
C GLN A 342 -15.73 7.51 -16.80
N PHE A 343 -16.73 8.11 -17.42
CA PHE A 343 -17.81 8.88 -16.77
C PHE A 343 -17.35 10.02 -15.84
N GLY A 344 -16.07 10.48 -15.97
CA GLY A 344 -15.51 11.55 -15.13
C GLY A 344 -15.03 11.09 -13.75
N TRP A 345 -14.94 9.79 -13.52
CA TRP A 345 -14.46 9.17 -12.30
C TRP A 345 -13.25 8.28 -12.57
N HIS A 346 -12.38 8.15 -11.59
CA HIS A 346 -11.41 7.05 -11.56
C HIS A 346 -12.08 5.78 -11.08
N HIS A 347 -12.09 4.75 -11.91
CA HIS A 347 -12.61 3.42 -11.63
C HIS A 347 -11.55 2.61 -10.90
N THR A 348 -11.82 2.26 -9.64
CA THR A 348 -10.84 1.58 -8.78
C THR A 348 -10.69 0.10 -9.12
N GLY A 349 -11.70 -0.50 -9.77
CA GLY A 349 -11.80 -1.93 -9.95
C GLY A 349 -12.17 -2.69 -8.68
N ASP A 350 -12.52 -2.00 -7.61
CA ASP A 350 -13.04 -2.60 -6.38
C ASP A 350 -14.57 -2.43 -6.36
N ILE A 351 -15.29 -3.47 -5.93
CA ILE A 351 -16.74 -3.46 -5.73
C ILE A 351 -17.03 -3.19 -4.26
N GLY A 352 -18.01 -2.32 -4.00
CA GLY A 352 -18.36 -1.98 -2.64
C GLY A 352 -19.66 -1.19 -2.55
N TYR A 353 -19.90 -0.61 -1.38
CA TYR A 353 -21.05 0.27 -1.12
C TYR A 353 -20.70 1.31 -0.05
N LEU A 354 -21.49 2.37 0.00
CA LEU A 354 -21.47 3.39 1.05
C LEU A 354 -22.70 3.22 1.95
N ASP A 355 -22.52 3.46 3.25
CA ASP A 355 -23.64 3.59 4.18
C ASP A 355 -24.10 5.05 4.33
N ALA A 356 -25.17 5.28 5.14
CA ALA A 356 -25.74 6.60 5.37
C ALA A 356 -24.82 7.57 6.14
N HIS A 357 -23.66 7.12 6.59
CA HIS A 357 -22.66 7.88 7.33
C HIS A 357 -21.34 8.00 6.57
N ASP A 358 -21.32 7.75 5.25
CA ASP A 358 -20.16 7.77 4.37
C ASP A 358 -19.06 6.76 4.76
N TYR A 359 -19.41 5.68 5.46
CA TYR A 359 -18.49 4.55 5.61
C TYR A 359 -18.48 3.72 4.34
N LEU A 360 -17.28 3.46 3.85
CA LEU A 360 -17.02 2.67 2.64
C LEU A 360 -16.77 1.21 3.01
N TYR A 361 -17.49 0.30 2.36
CA TYR A 361 -17.35 -1.14 2.52
C TYR A 361 -16.89 -1.75 1.21
N ILE A 362 -15.72 -2.41 1.22
CA ILE A 362 -15.22 -3.14 0.07
C ILE A 362 -15.73 -4.58 0.16
N VAL A 363 -16.33 -5.05 -0.92
CA VAL A 363 -16.86 -6.41 -1.02
C VAL A 363 -15.85 -7.32 -1.69
N ASP A 364 -15.36 -6.92 -2.89
CA ASP A 364 -14.40 -7.72 -3.68
C ASP A 364 -13.75 -6.89 -4.77
N ARG A 365 -12.87 -7.51 -5.57
CA ARG A 365 -12.36 -6.97 -6.82
C ARG A 365 -13.29 -7.29 -7.97
N LYS A 366 -13.59 -6.30 -8.84
CA LYS A 366 -14.44 -6.48 -10.03
C LYS A 366 -13.93 -7.62 -10.95
N LYS A 367 -12.62 -7.76 -11.08
CA LYS A 367 -11.96 -8.78 -11.91
C LYS A 367 -11.94 -10.18 -11.27
N ASP A 368 -12.08 -10.26 -9.95
CA ASP A 368 -12.02 -11.52 -9.20
C ASP A 368 -13.45 -12.07 -8.91
N MET A 369 -14.49 -11.32 -9.34
CA MET A 369 -15.88 -11.73 -9.29
C MET A 369 -16.11 -12.93 -10.22
N ILE A 370 -16.71 -13.99 -9.68
CA ILE A 370 -16.98 -15.24 -10.38
C ILE A 370 -18.39 -15.18 -10.99
N ILE A 371 -18.50 -15.40 -12.28
CA ILE A 371 -19.79 -15.39 -12.98
C ILE A 371 -20.25 -16.85 -13.20
N THR A 372 -21.09 -17.35 -12.31
CA THR A 372 -21.57 -18.72 -12.36
C THR A 372 -23.09 -18.78 -12.58
N GLY A 373 -23.53 -19.40 -13.67
CA GLY A 373 -24.95 -19.53 -13.99
C GLY A 373 -25.70 -18.21 -14.13
N GLY A 374 -25.01 -17.12 -14.48
CA GLY A 374 -25.57 -15.78 -14.59
C GLY A 374 -25.64 -15.02 -13.25
N PHE A 375 -25.10 -15.59 -12.17
CA PHE A 375 -25.00 -14.94 -10.88
C PHE A 375 -23.57 -14.44 -10.65
N ASN A 376 -23.47 -13.23 -10.10
CA ASN A 376 -22.22 -12.67 -9.63
C ASN A 376 -21.93 -13.19 -8.22
N VAL A 377 -20.89 -13.97 -8.06
CA VAL A 377 -20.41 -14.49 -6.78
C VAL A 377 -19.09 -13.84 -6.43
N PHE A 378 -19.03 -13.22 -5.29
CA PHE A 378 -17.79 -12.61 -4.79
C PHE A 378 -16.95 -13.65 -4.06
N ALA A 379 -15.66 -13.75 -4.43
CA ALA A 379 -14.74 -14.73 -3.86
C ALA A 379 -14.71 -14.63 -2.33
N THR A 380 -14.65 -13.40 -1.80
CA THR A 380 -14.64 -13.09 -0.36
C THR A 380 -15.89 -13.59 0.38
N GLU A 381 -17.06 -13.61 -0.26
CA GLU A 381 -18.30 -14.12 0.37
C GLU A 381 -18.26 -15.64 0.60
N VAL A 382 -17.48 -16.35 -0.23
CA VAL A 382 -17.25 -17.79 -0.07
C VAL A 382 -16.06 -18.05 0.85
N GLU A 383 -15.02 -17.22 0.81
CA GLU A 383 -13.85 -17.31 1.66
C GLU A 383 -14.16 -17.10 3.14
N ALA A 384 -14.99 -16.10 3.46
CA ALA A 384 -15.29 -15.71 4.83
C ALA A 384 -15.85 -16.85 5.71
N PRO A 385 -16.90 -17.60 5.31
CA PRO A 385 -17.39 -18.73 6.09
C PRO A 385 -16.39 -19.90 6.15
N ILE A 386 -15.56 -20.11 5.12
CA ILE A 386 -14.51 -21.13 5.14
C ILE A 386 -13.41 -20.77 6.15
N LEU A 387 -12.96 -19.51 6.16
CA LEU A 387 -11.96 -19.00 7.10
C LEU A 387 -12.44 -19.02 8.56
N ALA A 388 -13.76 -18.97 8.78
CA ALA A 388 -14.34 -19.08 10.12
C ALA A 388 -14.32 -20.52 10.69
N LEU A 389 -14.06 -21.53 9.86
CA LEU A 389 -14.02 -22.90 10.31
C LEU A 389 -12.79 -23.17 11.19
N PRO A 390 -12.96 -23.85 12.35
CA PRO A 390 -11.83 -24.22 13.18
C PRO A 390 -10.83 -25.08 12.42
N GLY A 391 -9.57 -24.66 12.40
CA GLY A 391 -8.49 -25.41 11.75
C GLY A 391 -8.17 -24.98 10.33
N VAL A 392 -8.91 -24.04 9.74
CA VAL A 392 -8.52 -23.39 8.48
C VAL A 392 -7.52 -22.26 8.79
N LEU A 393 -6.38 -22.28 8.09
CA LEU A 393 -5.35 -21.25 8.19
C LEU A 393 -5.52 -20.19 7.12
N GLU A 394 -5.70 -20.62 5.87
CA GLU A 394 -5.86 -19.73 4.71
C GLU A 394 -6.90 -20.32 3.73
N CYS A 395 -7.56 -19.43 3.01
CA CYS A 395 -8.48 -19.81 1.93
C CYS A 395 -8.36 -18.81 0.78
N ALA A 396 -8.38 -19.31 -0.45
CA ALA A 396 -8.53 -18.53 -1.66
C ALA A 396 -9.61 -19.14 -2.54
N VAL A 397 -10.52 -18.33 -3.04
CA VAL A 397 -11.62 -18.76 -3.92
C VAL A 397 -11.41 -18.19 -5.32
N ILE A 398 -11.54 -19.03 -6.33
CA ILE A 398 -11.37 -18.66 -7.74
C ILE A 398 -12.50 -19.23 -8.60
N GLY A 399 -12.80 -18.53 -9.70
CA GLY A 399 -13.60 -19.08 -10.80
C GLY A 399 -12.74 -19.99 -11.67
N ILE A 400 -13.24 -21.18 -11.98
CA ILE A 400 -12.65 -22.05 -13.00
C ILE A 400 -13.62 -22.23 -14.16
N PRO A 401 -13.15 -22.27 -15.41
CA PRO A 401 -14.03 -22.47 -16.56
C PRO A 401 -14.90 -23.73 -16.42
N ASP A 402 -16.22 -23.60 -16.67
CA ASP A 402 -17.22 -24.65 -16.60
C ASP A 402 -18.13 -24.59 -17.82
N GLU A 403 -18.32 -25.70 -18.54
CA GLU A 403 -19.10 -25.74 -19.78
C GLU A 403 -20.59 -25.43 -19.57
N ARG A 404 -21.13 -25.71 -18.38
CA ARG A 404 -22.56 -25.54 -18.07
C ARG A 404 -22.84 -24.18 -17.41
N TRP A 405 -21.95 -23.74 -16.52
CA TRP A 405 -22.20 -22.58 -15.68
C TRP A 405 -21.41 -21.35 -16.10
N GLY A 406 -20.51 -21.45 -17.13
CA GLY A 406 -19.53 -20.43 -17.49
C GLY A 406 -18.31 -20.53 -16.60
N GLU A 407 -18.50 -20.33 -15.31
CA GLU A 407 -17.49 -20.59 -14.29
C GLU A 407 -18.08 -21.44 -13.15
N SER A 408 -17.21 -22.23 -12.53
CA SER A 408 -17.51 -22.96 -11.29
C SER A 408 -16.61 -22.46 -10.17
N ILE A 409 -17.15 -22.42 -8.96
CA ILE A 409 -16.46 -21.89 -7.78
C ILE A 409 -15.50 -22.96 -7.24
N LYS A 410 -14.22 -22.61 -7.07
CA LYS A 410 -13.20 -23.49 -6.48
C LYS A 410 -12.52 -22.80 -5.31
N ALA A 411 -12.60 -23.41 -4.12
CA ALA A 411 -11.83 -22.99 -2.96
C ALA A 411 -10.51 -23.80 -2.87
N VAL A 412 -9.42 -23.09 -2.57
CA VAL A 412 -8.13 -23.65 -2.20
C VAL A 412 -7.91 -23.32 -0.73
N VAL A 413 -7.80 -24.34 0.12
CA VAL A 413 -7.78 -24.20 1.57
C VAL A 413 -6.46 -24.73 2.13
N VAL A 414 -5.83 -23.97 3.01
CA VAL A 414 -4.67 -24.36 3.81
C VAL A 414 -5.13 -24.63 5.24
N LEU A 415 -4.81 -25.78 5.77
CA LEU A 415 -5.17 -26.15 7.14
C LEU A 415 -4.01 -25.91 8.11
N ASN A 416 -4.35 -25.66 9.38
CA ASN A 416 -3.37 -25.62 10.45
C ASN A 416 -2.66 -26.98 10.60
N GLU A 417 -1.42 -26.97 11.08
CA GLU A 417 -0.65 -28.18 11.30
C GLU A 417 -1.38 -29.15 12.24
N GLY A 418 -1.49 -30.42 11.81
CA GLY A 418 -2.18 -31.47 12.57
C GLY A 418 -3.70 -31.48 12.44
N VAL A 419 -4.29 -30.57 11.66
CA VAL A 419 -5.74 -30.59 11.35
C VAL A 419 -5.97 -31.33 10.04
N ALA A 420 -7.03 -32.17 10.02
CA ALA A 420 -7.52 -32.82 8.81
C ALA A 420 -9.02 -32.46 8.65
N LEU A 421 -9.35 -31.81 7.54
CA LEU A 421 -10.71 -31.54 7.11
C LEU A 421 -10.86 -32.00 5.66
N GLU A 422 -11.84 -32.84 5.39
CA GLU A 422 -12.13 -33.27 4.02
C GLU A 422 -12.96 -32.21 3.29
N PRO A 423 -12.82 -32.08 1.97
CA PRO A 423 -13.55 -31.08 1.18
C PRO A 423 -15.07 -31.12 1.39
N GLU A 424 -15.64 -32.32 1.53
CA GLU A 424 -17.07 -32.53 1.75
C GLU A 424 -17.54 -31.96 3.09
N GLN A 425 -16.70 -32.00 4.11
CA GLN A 425 -16.97 -31.41 5.44
C GLN A 425 -17.02 -29.89 5.34
N ILE A 426 -16.01 -29.29 4.67
CA ILE A 426 -15.97 -27.85 4.46
C ILE A 426 -17.21 -27.39 3.69
N ILE A 427 -17.56 -28.09 2.59
CA ILE A 427 -18.75 -27.77 1.79
C ILE A 427 -20.04 -27.88 2.60
N ALA A 428 -20.15 -28.87 3.47
CA ALA A 428 -21.34 -29.08 4.29
C ALA A 428 -21.53 -27.97 5.34
N GLU A 429 -20.44 -27.50 5.95
CA GLU A 429 -20.45 -26.44 6.98
C GLU A 429 -20.71 -25.04 6.41
N VAL A 430 -20.31 -24.76 5.16
CA VAL A 430 -20.50 -23.44 4.55
C VAL A 430 -21.74 -23.35 3.66
N ARG A 431 -22.47 -24.45 3.46
CA ARG A 431 -23.78 -24.39 2.80
C ARG A 431 -24.80 -23.76 3.73
N PRO A 432 -25.60 -22.78 3.23
CA PRO A 432 -26.70 -22.20 3.99
C PRO A 432 -27.82 -23.21 4.28
#